data_81ef979ffce0a625d1c34dfef76d641c
#
_entry.id   81ef979ffce0a625d1c34dfef76d641c
#
_cell.length_a   1.000
_cell.length_b   1.000
_cell.length_c   1.000
_cell.angle_alpha   90.00
_cell.angle_beta   90.00
_cell.angle_gamma   90.00
#
_symmetry.space_group_name_H-M   'P 1'
#
loop_
_entity.id
_entity.type
_entity.pdbx_description
1 polymer ?
#
loop_
_entity_poly.entity_id
_entity_poly.type
_entity_poly.pdbx_seq_one_letter_code
_entity_poly.pdbx_strand_id
1 'polypeptide(L)'
;MKKLLIWGTGNLAEIFVKNRYNGEIIGFIETNKVKDTYMDKPVYDSRKIPNEYDYIVVANSYGSEIYNWCLQRAIDSSKLIFLYSVRQRVGCIDQSILKEILSEKNYALYCSEFGLVEESFIKQDVELYKNLNCRSNFDIQEQNMWPVISDKYAPAGSVGNYFWQDLWAAKAIIKSEVKKHFDIGSRLDGFIAHLLSAGLDVTMIDIRKFPEGIEQLYTIVDDATSLHQVPDESIESMSALCSLEHFGLGRYGDPIDPEACFKCFANIQKKLKKGGRLYISLPIGKERVVFNALWVFYASENSADILSILSYVTW
;
A
#
# COMPACT_ATOMS: atom_id res chain seq x y z
N MET A 1 -7.74 -33.73 -9.77
CA MET A 1 -7.05 -32.48 -9.37
C MET A 1 -8.07 -31.37 -9.53
N LYS A 2 -8.19 -30.44 -8.57
CA LYS A 2 -9.16 -29.35 -8.65
C LYS A 2 -8.75 -28.35 -9.73
N LYS A 3 -9.72 -27.92 -10.55
CA LYS A 3 -9.52 -26.92 -11.61
C LYS A 3 -9.67 -25.53 -11.03
N LEU A 4 -8.61 -24.71 -11.12
CA LEU A 4 -8.56 -23.37 -10.55
C LEU A 4 -8.54 -22.31 -11.67
N LEU A 5 -9.36 -21.29 -11.51
CA LEU A 5 -9.22 -20.00 -12.20
C LEU A 5 -8.60 -18.99 -11.24
N ILE A 6 -7.71 -18.14 -11.73
CA ILE A 6 -7.08 -17.11 -10.91
C ILE A 6 -7.56 -15.74 -11.38
N TRP A 7 -8.22 -14.99 -10.51
CA TRP A 7 -8.65 -13.63 -10.81
C TRP A 7 -7.56 -12.64 -10.47
N GLY A 8 -6.92 -12.16 -11.50
CA GLY A 8 -5.77 -11.28 -11.50
C GLY A 8 -4.62 -11.82 -12.33
N THR A 9 -3.85 -10.94 -12.95
CA THR A 9 -2.65 -11.26 -13.73
C THR A 9 -1.47 -10.37 -13.33
N GLY A 10 -1.51 -9.89 -12.09
CA GLY A 10 -0.47 -9.07 -11.48
C GLY A 10 0.45 -9.88 -10.57
N ASN A 11 1.29 -9.16 -9.82
CA ASN A 11 2.29 -9.72 -8.92
C ASN A 11 1.72 -10.72 -7.90
N LEU A 12 0.52 -10.48 -7.38
CA LEU A 12 -0.11 -11.37 -6.39
C LEU A 12 -0.50 -12.73 -6.97
N ALA A 13 -0.99 -12.73 -8.22
CA ALA A 13 -1.27 -13.98 -8.95
C ALA A 13 0.03 -14.75 -9.22
N GLU A 14 1.09 -14.06 -9.60
CA GLU A 14 2.42 -14.66 -9.81
C GLU A 14 2.99 -15.28 -8.53
N ILE A 15 2.88 -14.58 -7.39
CA ILE A 15 3.28 -15.08 -6.09
C ILE A 15 2.48 -16.35 -5.72
N PHE A 16 1.16 -16.34 -5.94
CA PHE A 16 0.33 -17.52 -5.70
C PHE A 16 0.78 -18.72 -6.53
N VAL A 17 0.97 -18.53 -7.84
CA VAL A 17 1.38 -19.60 -8.75
C VAL A 17 2.75 -20.17 -8.38
N LYS A 18 3.72 -19.31 -8.03
CA LYS A 18 5.08 -19.72 -7.64
C LYS A 18 5.15 -20.42 -6.27
N ASN A 19 4.18 -20.23 -5.39
CA ASN A 19 4.17 -20.79 -4.04
C ASN A 19 3.50 -22.16 -3.96
N ARG A 20 3.75 -23.08 -4.86
CA ARG A 20 3.21 -24.46 -4.87
C ARG A 20 1.74 -24.56 -4.39
N TYR A 21 0.90 -25.14 -5.15
CA TYR A 21 -0.52 -25.41 -4.87
C TYR A 21 -0.88 -26.78 -5.42
N ASN A 22 -1.94 -27.38 -4.88
CA ASN A 22 -2.42 -28.69 -5.31
C ASN A 22 -3.65 -28.53 -6.21
N GLY A 23 -3.48 -27.98 -7.40
CA GLY A 23 -4.58 -27.77 -8.33
C GLY A 23 -4.08 -27.58 -9.75
N GLU A 24 -4.97 -27.69 -10.70
CA GLU A 24 -4.71 -27.38 -12.12
C GLU A 24 -5.17 -25.96 -12.40
N ILE A 25 -4.25 -25.05 -12.69
CA ILE A 25 -4.63 -23.72 -13.19
C ILE A 25 -5.08 -23.88 -14.64
N ILE A 26 -6.37 -23.64 -14.88
CA ILE A 26 -6.97 -23.71 -16.22
C ILE A 26 -6.98 -22.35 -16.93
N GLY A 27 -6.75 -21.25 -16.22
CA GLY A 27 -6.64 -19.90 -16.78
C GLY A 27 -6.70 -18.80 -15.74
N PHE A 28 -6.63 -17.58 -16.24
CA PHE A 28 -6.71 -16.34 -15.47
C PHE A 28 -7.95 -15.53 -15.85
N ILE A 29 -8.41 -14.68 -14.96
CA ILE A 29 -9.54 -13.77 -15.19
C ILE A 29 -9.05 -12.34 -15.03
N GLU A 30 -9.41 -11.47 -15.98
CA GLU A 30 -9.26 -10.02 -15.86
C GLU A 30 -10.63 -9.34 -15.95
N THR A 31 -10.87 -8.33 -15.11
CA THR A 31 -12.09 -7.53 -15.16
C THR A 31 -12.19 -6.76 -16.47
N ASN A 32 -11.05 -6.21 -16.93
CA ASN A 32 -10.88 -5.59 -18.25
C ASN A 32 -9.75 -6.33 -18.94
N LYS A 33 -10.09 -7.33 -19.73
CA LYS A 33 -9.12 -8.16 -20.43
C LYS A 33 -8.29 -7.33 -21.40
N VAL A 34 -6.95 -7.32 -21.20
CA VAL A 34 -5.99 -6.62 -22.03
C VAL A 34 -5.00 -7.56 -22.75
N LYS A 35 -4.96 -8.84 -22.39
CA LYS A 35 -4.08 -9.87 -22.98
C LYS A 35 -4.82 -11.19 -23.13
N ASP A 36 -4.38 -12.01 -24.08
CA ASP A 36 -5.01 -13.31 -24.36
C ASP A 36 -4.43 -14.44 -23.52
N THR A 37 -3.16 -14.33 -23.12
CA THR A 37 -2.45 -15.34 -22.33
C THR A 37 -1.65 -14.72 -21.21
N TYR A 38 -1.46 -15.47 -20.12
CA TYR A 38 -0.57 -15.13 -19.02
C TYR A 38 -0.02 -16.42 -18.42
N MET A 39 1.32 -16.50 -18.25
CA MET A 39 2.01 -17.70 -17.76
C MET A 39 1.59 -18.97 -18.54
N ASP A 40 1.56 -18.87 -19.86
CA ASP A 40 1.17 -19.94 -20.82
C ASP A 40 -0.25 -20.49 -20.63
N LYS A 41 -1.12 -19.73 -19.97
CA LYS A 41 -2.54 -20.07 -19.79
C LYS A 41 -3.43 -18.98 -20.36
N PRO A 42 -4.67 -19.32 -20.80
CA PRO A 42 -5.61 -18.34 -21.32
C PRO A 42 -6.04 -17.32 -20.27
N VAL A 43 -6.26 -16.08 -20.71
CA VAL A 43 -6.87 -15.03 -19.90
C VAL A 43 -8.30 -14.81 -20.38
N TYR A 44 -9.24 -14.94 -19.48
CA TYR A 44 -10.67 -14.76 -19.73
C TYR A 44 -11.13 -13.37 -19.29
N ASP A 45 -12.02 -12.78 -20.06
CA ASP A 45 -12.77 -11.59 -19.63
C ASP A 45 -13.75 -12.01 -18.52
N SER A 46 -13.87 -11.23 -17.49
CA SER A 46 -14.77 -11.53 -16.36
C SER A 46 -16.23 -11.76 -16.78
N ARG A 47 -16.65 -11.19 -17.93
CA ARG A 47 -17.99 -11.37 -18.50
C ARG A 47 -18.17 -12.71 -19.24
N LYS A 48 -17.08 -13.46 -19.48
CA LYS A 48 -17.07 -14.72 -20.23
C LYS A 48 -16.18 -15.76 -19.56
N ILE A 49 -16.45 -16.02 -18.28
CA ILE A 49 -15.75 -17.04 -17.49
C ILE A 49 -16.20 -18.43 -17.96
N PRO A 50 -15.29 -19.40 -18.18
CA PRO A 50 -15.67 -20.78 -18.51
C PRO A 50 -16.48 -21.42 -17.40
N ASN A 51 -17.39 -22.33 -17.73
CA ASN A 51 -18.28 -22.98 -16.77
C ASN A 51 -17.62 -24.12 -15.99
N GLU A 52 -16.52 -24.67 -16.52
CA GLU A 52 -15.87 -25.85 -15.96
C GLU A 52 -14.69 -25.47 -15.03
N TYR A 53 -14.97 -25.08 -13.82
CA TYR A 53 -13.98 -24.86 -12.76
C TYR A 53 -14.52 -25.31 -11.41
N ASP A 54 -13.63 -25.68 -10.51
CA ASP A 54 -13.98 -25.99 -9.13
C ASP A 54 -13.96 -24.72 -8.27
N TYR A 55 -12.91 -23.89 -8.38
CA TYR A 55 -12.74 -22.69 -7.57
C TYR A 55 -12.15 -21.53 -8.38
N ILE A 56 -12.45 -20.29 -7.92
CA ILE A 56 -11.83 -19.06 -8.37
C ILE A 56 -10.99 -18.52 -7.23
N VAL A 57 -9.68 -18.41 -7.42
CA VAL A 57 -8.74 -17.80 -6.47
C VAL A 57 -8.59 -16.31 -6.82
N VAL A 58 -9.08 -15.45 -5.94
CA VAL A 58 -8.98 -14.00 -6.11
C VAL A 58 -7.63 -13.53 -5.57
N ALA A 59 -6.69 -13.26 -6.49
CA ALA A 59 -5.31 -12.91 -6.21
C ALA A 59 -5.03 -11.42 -6.53
N ASN A 60 -5.81 -10.52 -5.93
CA ASN A 60 -5.62 -9.08 -6.03
C ASN A 60 -6.27 -8.35 -4.84
N SER A 61 -6.07 -7.04 -4.74
CA SER A 61 -6.57 -6.19 -3.65
C SER A 61 -8.04 -5.73 -3.82
N TYR A 62 -8.70 -6.12 -4.92
CA TYR A 62 -10.10 -5.72 -5.22
C TYR A 62 -11.10 -6.80 -4.82
N GLY A 63 -10.84 -7.53 -3.75
CA GLY A 63 -11.65 -8.67 -3.33
C GLY A 63 -13.11 -8.33 -3.09
N SER A 64 -13.42 -7.19 -2.45
CA SER A 64 -14.80 -6.76 -2.17
C SER A 64 -15.58 -6.44 -3.45
N GLU A 65 -14.94 -5.76 -4.39
CA GLU A 65 -15.52 -5.41 -5.69
C GLU A 65 -15.80 -6.67 -6.52
N ILE A 66 -14.86 -7.60 -6.54
CA ILE A 66 -15.00 -8.88 -7.23
C ILE A 66 -16.10 -9.73 -6.60
N TYR A 67 -16.18 -9.77 -5.27
CA TYR A 67 -17.26 -10.47 -4.57
C TYR A 67 -18.63 -9.94 -4.96
N ASN A 68 -18.83 -8.63 -4.89
CA ASN A 68 -20.09 -7.99 -5.29
C ASN A 68 -20.41 -8.22 -6.78
N TRP A 69 -19.38 -8.18 -7.62
CA TRP A 69 -19.51 -8.46 -9.05
C TRP A 69 -19.97 -9.91 -9.31
N CYS A 70 -19.40 -10.88 -8.57
CA CYS A 70 -19.80 -12.29 -8.65
C CYS A 70 -21.24 -12.51 -8.18
N LEU A 71 -21.66 -11.89 -7.06
CA LEU A 71 -23.03 -11.96 -6.56
C LEU A 71 -24.05 -11.46 -7.59
N GLN A 72 -23.80 -10.33 -8.23
CA GLN A 72 -24.67 -9.77 -9.26
C GLN A 72 -24.85 -10.69 -10.48
N ARG A 73 -23.95 -11.64 -10.69
CA ARG A 73 -23.96 -12.59 -11.82
C ARG A 73 -24.25 -14.03 -11.43
N ALA A 74 -24.76 -14.23 -10.22
CA ALA A 74 -25.07 -15.54 -9.67
C ALA A 74 -23.90 -16.54 -9.72
N ILE A 75 -22.67 -16.06 -9.65
CA ILE A 75 -21.50 -16.92 -9.44
C ILE A 75 -21.54 -17.40 -7.99
N ASP A 76 -21.43 -18.68 -7.80
CA ASP A 76 -21.48 -19.31 -6.48
C ASP A 76 -20.31 -18.82 -5.60
N SER A 77 -20.65 -18.07 -4.56
CA SER A 77 -19.67 -17.48 -3.63
C SER A 77 -18.90 -18.55 -2.84
N SER A 78 -19.45 -19.75 -2.70
CA SER A 78 -18.75 -20.88 -2.06
C SER A 78 -17.54 -21.39 -2.86
N LYS A 79 -17.45 -20.99 -4.12
CA LYS A 79 -16.31 -21.30 -5.01
C LYS A 79 -15.25 -20.22 -5.04
N LEU A 80 -15.41 -19.11 -4.29
CA LEU A 80 -14.46 -18.00 -4.27
C LEU A 80 -13.49 -18.12 -3.11
N ILE A 81 -12.18 -18.10 -3.42
CA ILE A 81 -11.10 -18.12 -2.44
C ILE A 81 -10.38 -16.76 -2.53
N PHE A 82 -10.49 -15.95 -1.49
CA PHE A 82 -9.82 -14.65 -1.44
C PHE A 82 -8.50 -14.79 -0.69
N LEU A 83 -7.39 -14.46 -1.34
CA LEU A 83 -6.06 -14.48 -0.72
C LEU A 83 -5.74 -13.20 0.07
N TYR A 84 -6.57 -12.17 -0.07
CA TYR A 84 -6.37 -10.86 0.55
C TYR A 84 -7.68 -10.34 1.13
N SER A 85 -7.56 -9.40 2.09
CA SER A 85 -8.66 -8.88 2.87
C SER A 85 -9.86 -8.44 2.04
N VAL A 86 -11.02 -8.94 2.43
CA VAL A 86 -12.32 -8.50 1.94
C VAL A 86 -13.02 -7.82 3.11
N ARG A 87 -13.38 -6.55 2.99
CA ARG A 87 -14.06 -5.79 4.05
C ARG A 87 -15.41 -6.40 4.51
N GLN A 88 -16.00 -7.26 3.70
CA GLN A 88 -17.22 -8.01 4.03
C GLN A 88 -16.84 -9.47 4.28
N ARG A 89 -17.32 -10.05 5.38
CA ARG A 89 -17.15 -11.47 5.66
C ARG A 89 -17.86 -12.27 4.56
N VAL A 90 -17.08 -12.88 3.71
CA VAL A 90 -17.56 -13.88 2.75
C VAL A 90 -17.77 -15.17 3.51
N GLY A 91 -18.82 -15.92 3.19
CA GLY A 91 -19.06 -17.23 3.80
C GLY A 91 -17.80 -18.10 3.73
N CYS A 92 -17.44 -18.71 4.86
CA CYS A 92 -16.22 -19.49 4.97
C CYS A 92 -16.33 -20.73 4.08
N ILE A 93 -15.40 -20.91 3.15
CA ILE A 93 -15.15 -22.20 2.51
C ILE A 93 -14.66 -23.18 3.58
N ASP A 94 -15.03 -24.44 3.45
CA ASP A 94 -14.55 -25.49 4.33
C ASP A 94 -13.01 -25.50 4.39
N GLN A 95 -12.45 -25.44 5.59
CA GLN A 95 -11.01 -25.39 5.81
C GLN A 95 -10.28 -26.62 5.22
N SER A 96 -10.94 -27.77 5.16
CA SER A 96 -10.38 -28.98 4.54
C SER A 96 -10.11 -28.77 3.05
N ILE A 97 -11.01 -28.07 2.36
CA ILE A 97 -10.87 -27.72 0.95
C ILE A 97 -9.72 -26.73 0.75
N LEU A 98 -9.61 -25.75 1.63
CA LEU A 98 -8.50 -24.78 1.57
C LEU A 98 -7.14 -25.45 1.74
N LYS A 99 -7.02 -26.38 2.69
CA LYS A 99 -5.79 -27.17 2.88
C LYS A 99 -5.47 -28.07 1.69
N GLU A 100 -6.48 -28.56 0.98
CA GLU A 100 -6.29 -29.36 -0.22
C GLU A 100 -5.75 -28.55 -1.40
N ILE A 101 -6.20 -27.29 -1.55
CA ILE A 101 -5.92 -26.47 -2.74
C ILE A 101 -4.73 -25.53 -2.53
N LEU A 102 -4.58 -24.98 -1.33
CA LEU A 102 -3.52 -24.02 -1.03
C LEU A 102 -2.24 -24.71 -0.59
N SER A 103 -1.10 -24.19 -0.99
CA SER A 103 0.16 -24.57 -0.37
C SER A 103 0.15 -24.19 1.11
N GLU A 104 0.98 -24.82 1.92
CA GLU A 104 1.12 -24.52 3.35
C GLU A 104 1.33 -23.00 3.59
N LYS A 105 2.16 -22.36 2.79
CA LYS A 105 2.39 -20.91 2.86
C LYS A 105 1.16 -20.08 2.50
N ASN A 106 0.44 -20.43 1.42
CA ASN A 106 -0.77 -19.72 1.02
C ASN A 106 -1.91 -19.96 2.01
N TYR A 107 -2.00 -21.15 2.59
CA TYR A 107 -2.97 -21.45 3.63
C TYR A 107 -2.71 -20.62 4.89
N ALA A 108 -1.46 -20.49 5.31
CA ALA A 108 -1.08 -19.65 6.44
C ALA A 108 -1.41 -18.17 6.21
N LEU A 109 -1.15 -17.64 5.00
CA LEU A 109 -1.56 -16.29 4.60
C LEU A 109 -3.08 -16.13 4.65
N TYR A 110 -3.82 -17.09 4.12
CA TYR A 110 -5.27 -17.08 4.15
C TYR A 110 -5.81 -17.07 5.58
N CYS A 111 -5.30 -17.94 6.45
CA CYS A 111 -5.68 -17.99 7.85
C CYS A 111 -5.41 -16.67 8.58
N SER A 112 -4.25 -16.07 8.34
CA SER A 112 -3.87 -14.75 8.88
C SER A 112 -4.87 -13.66 8.47
N GLU A 113 -5.19 -13.60 7.19
CA GLU A 113 -6.03 -12.54 6.63
C GLU A 113 -7.50 -12.64 7.09
N PHE A 114 -8.02 -13.86 7.25
CA PHE A 114 -9.41 -14.11 7.62
C PHE A 114 -9.61 -14.43 9.10
N GLY A 115 -8.54 -14.39 9.91
CA GLY A 115 -8.62 -14.74 11.34
C GLY A 115 -9.06 -16.16 11.60
N LEU A 116 -8.76 -17.09 10.67
CA LEU A 116 -9.05 -18.52 10.83
C LEU A 116 -7.96 -19.15 11.70
N VAL A 117 -8.33 -19.49 12.92
CA VAL A 117 -7.42 -20.10 13.88
C VAL A 117 -7.32 -21.60 13.63
N GLU A 118 -6.15 -22.11 13.30
CA GLU A 118 -5.85 -23.49 13.66
C GLU A 118 -5.62 -23.54 15.17
N GLU A 119 -6.66 -23.80 15.91
CA GLU A 119 -6.59 -23.95 17.38
C GLU A 119 -5.58 -25.02 17.82
N SER A 120 -5.23 -25.95 16.93
CA SER A 120 -4.38 -27.09 17.25
C SER A 120 -3.00 -26.69 17.74
N PHE A 121 -2.30 -25.77 17.08
CA PHE A 121 -0.94 -25.42 17.48
C PHE A 121 -0.91 -24.54 18.74
N ILE A 122 -1.88 -23.63 18.90
CA ILE A 122 -1.96 -22.79 20.12
C ILE A 122 -2.17 -23.68 21.35
N LYS A 123 -3.04 -24.69 21.25
CA LYS A 123 -3.23 -25.64 22.36
C LYS A 123 -1.94 -26.40 22.67
N GLN A 124 -1.24 -26.87 21.65
CA GLN A 124 0.05 -27.54 21.82
C GLN A 124 1.12 -26.63 22.44
N ASP A 125 1.23 -25.39 21.95
CA ASP A 125 2.19 -24.42 22.45
C ASP A 125 1.86 -24.03 23.92
N VAL A 126 0.58 -23.90 24.29
CA VAL A 126 0.13 -23.66 25.67
C VAL A 126 0.53 -24.81 26.59
N GLU A 127 0.27 -26.06 26.19
CA GLU A 127 0.64 -27.22 26.99
C GLU A 127 2.16 -27.37 27.13
N LEU A 128 2.90 -27.11 26.05
CA LEU A 128 4.35 -27.11 26.08
C LEU A 128 4.88 -26.01 27.02
N TYR A 129 4.33 -24.79 26.93
CA TYR A 129 4.70 -23.69 27.83
C TYR A 129 4.45 -24.05 29.28
N LYS A 130 3.27 -24.58 29.63
CA LYS A 130 2.94 -24.99 31.01
C LYS A 130 3.94 -26.02 31.55
N ASN A 131 4.35 -26.98 30.69
CA ASN A 131 5.29 -28.02 31.09
C ASN A 131 6.73 -27.50 31.29
N LEU A 132 7.12 -26.44 30.55
CA LEU A 132 8.46 -25.85 30.61
C LEU A 132 8.56 -24.69 31.61
N ASN A 133 7.43 -24.10 32.00
CA ASN A 133 7.44 -22.94 32.89
C ASN A 133 7.84 -23.31 34.31
N CYS A 134 8.93 -22.73 34.78
CA CYS A 134 9.42 -22.85 36.16
C CYS A 134 9.15 -21.61 37.01
N ARG A 135 8.38 -20.62 36.51
CA ARG A 135 8.15 -19.33 37.13
C ARG A 135 6.67 -19.11 37.43
N SER A 136 6.21 -19.32 38.66
CA SER A 136 4.80 -19.22 39.05
C SER A 136 4.14 -17.86 38.73
N ASN A 137 4.92 -16.78 38.71
CA ASN A 137 4.41 -15.44 38.38
C ASN A 137 4.10 -15.27 36.88
N PHE A 138 4.49 -16.23 36.03
CA PHE A 138 4.29 -16.22 34.59
C PHE A 138 3.43 -17.39 34.11
N ASP A 139 2.57 -17.90 34.97
CA ASP A 139 1.61 -18.91 34.58
C ASP A 139 0.56 -18.34 33.61
N ILE A 140 0.21 -19.12 32.60
CA ILE A 140 -0.82 -18.73 31.64
C ILE A 140 -2.17 -18.61 32.35
N GLN A 141 -2.78 -17.43 32.26
CA GLN A 141 -4.14 -17.16 32.70
C GLN A 141 -5.04 -17.03 31.48
N GLU A 142 -6.14 -17.77 31.42
CA GLU A 142 -7.06 -17.78 30.24
C GLU A 142 -7.56 -16.37 29.86
N GLN A 143 -7.87 -15.54 30.86
CA GLN A 143 -8.32 -14.17 30.64
C GLN A 143 -7.26 -13.24 30.02
N ASN A 144 -5.98 -13.64 30.07
CA ASN A 144 -4.86 -12.88 29.51
C ASN A 144 -4.37 -13.46 28.17
N MET A 145 -5.05 -14.48 27.64
CA MET A 145 -4.68 -15.06 26.36
C MET A 145 -5.07 -14.12 25.20
N TRP A 146 -4.09 -13.78 24.37
CA TRP A 146 -4.26 -13.04 23.13
C TRP A 146 -3.51 -13.76 22.00
N PRO A 147 -4.12 -14.82 21.40
CA PRO A 147 -3.44 -15.60 20.38
C PRO A 147 -3.13 -14.78 19.13
N VAL A 148 -1.85 -14.60 18.83
CA VAL A 148 -1.35 -14.00 17.59
C VAL A 148 -0.87 -15.13 16.69
N ILE A 149 -1.62 -15.39 15.63
CA ILE A 149 -1.44 -16.59 14.79
C ILE A 149 -0.70 -16.26 13.50
N SER A 150 -0.96 -15.05 12.97
CA SER A 150 -0.38 -14.55 11.72
C SER A 150 1.14 -14.58 11.69
N ASP A 151 1.77 -14.33 12.83
CA ASP A 151 3.19 -14.06 12.90
C ASP A 151 4.05 -15.32 12.85
N LYS A 152 3.48 -16.48 13.22
CA LYS A 152 4.23 -17.76 13.25
C LYS A 152 4.84 -18.13 11.89
N TYR A 153 4.17 -17.76 10.81
CA TYR A 153 4.56 -18.10 9.44
C TYR A 153 4.87 -16.87 8.58
N ALA A 154 4.69 -15.68 9.14
CA ALA A 154 4.99 -14.43 8.45
C ALA A 154 6.49 -14.15 8.43
N PRO A 155 7.03 -13.50 7.39
CA PRO A 155 8.37 -12.95 7.45
C PRO A 155 8.46 -11.87 8.55
N ALA A 156 9.65 -11.66 9.11
CA ALA A 156 9.89 -10.66 10.17
C ALA A 156 9.57 -9.21 9.76
N GLY A 157 9.18 -9.01 8.53
CA GLY A 157 8.73 -7.75 7.96
C GLY A 157 8.74 -7.82 6.44
N SER A 158 8.19 -6.78 5.81
CA SER A 158 8.26 -6.59 4.36
C SER A 158 8.70 -5.17 4.06
N VAL A 159 9.53 -5.01 3.03
CA VAL A 159 9.95 -3.70 2.55
C VAL A 159 9.07 -3.31 1.35
N GLY A 160 8.18 -2.35 1.56
CA GLY A 160 7.38 -1.75 0.50
C GLY A 160 8.09 -0.56 -0.16
N ASN A 161 7.46 -0.01 -1.19
CA ASN A 161 8.02 1.14 -1.92
C ASN A 161 8.27 2.35 -1.01
N TYR A 162 7.38 2.60 -0.04
CA TYR A 162 7.54 3.70 0.92
C TYR A 162 8.80 3.56 1.77
N PHE A 163 9.16 2.36 2.20
CA PHE A 163 10.40 2.13 2.95
C PHE A 163 11.64 2.61 2.18
N TRP A 164 11.72 2.25 0.90
CA TRP A 164 12.84 2.65 0.05
C TRP A 164 12.83 4.15 -0.27
N GLN A 165 11.66 4.71 -0.56
CA GLN A 165 11.46 6.13 -0.81
C GLN A 165 11.90 6.97 0.39
N ASP A 166 11.40 6.65 1.58
CA ASP A 166 11.65 7.38 2.82
C ASP A 166 13.14 7.34 3.16
N LEU A 167 13.74 6.16 3.04
CA LEU A 167 15.18 5.97 3.31
C LEU A 167 16.04 6.73 2.30
N TRP A 168 15.67 6.72 1.00
CA TRP A 168 16.37 7.48 -0.03
C TRP A 168 16.28 8.99 0.22
N ALA A 169 15.09 9.51 0.43
CA ALA A 169 14.87 10.94 0.63
C ALA A 169 15.55 11.42 1.92
N ALA A 170 15.40 10.71 3.02
CA ALA A 170 16.07 11.06 4.28
C ALA A 170 17.59 11.11 4.13
N LYS A 171 18.20 10.08 3.50
CA LYS A 171 19.64 10.08 3.25
C LYS A 171 20.10 11.26 2.38
N ALA A 172 19.35 11.61 1.33
CA ALA A 172 19.67 12.72 0.46
C ALA A 172 19.59 14.07 1.19
N ILE A 173 18.56 14.26 2.01
CA ILE A 173 18.37 15.48 2.81
C ILE A 173 19.47 15.60 3.87
N ILE A 174 19.73 14.57 4.63
CA ILE A 174 20.76 14.57 5.67
C ILE A 174 22.15 14.83 5.07
N LYS A 175 22.46 14.21 3.93
CA LYS A 175 23.72 14.43 3.21
C LYS A 175 23.88 15.87 2.71
N SER A 176 22.79 16.60 2.53
CA SER A 176 22.83 18.00 2.11
C SER A 176 23.22 18.97 3.23
N GLU A 177 23.35 18.47 4.48
CA GLU A 177 23.79 19.19 5.68
C GLU A 177 22.87 20.37 6.09
N VAL A 178 21.66 20.45 5.54
CA VAL A 178 20.66 21.44 5.93
C VAL A 178 20.23 21.21 7.39
N LYS A 179 19.87 22.29 8.08
CA LYS A 179 19.37 22.22 9.47
C LYS A 179 17.86 22.30 9.55
N LYS A 180 17.24 22.91 8.55
CA LYS A 180 15.78 23.08 8.48
C LYS A 180 15.27 22.45 7.19
N HIS A 181 14.19 21.71 7.30
CA HIS A 181 13.54 21.05 6.19
C HIS A 181 12.03 21.28 6.24
N PHE A 182 11.43 21.57 5.09
CA PHE A 182 9.99 21.69 4.93
C PHE A 182 9.44 20.45 4.22
N ASP A 183 8.29 19.98 4.64
CA ASP A 183 7.63 18.84 4.00
C ASP A 183 6.16 19.16 3.69
N ILE A 184 5.71 18.77 2.51
CA ILE A 184 4.32 18.96 2.06
C ILE A 184 3.60 17.61 2.02
N GLY A 185 2.61 17.43 2.89
CA GLY A 185 1.62 16.36 2.81
C GLY A 185 2.09 14.98 3.21
N SER A 186 3.29 14.79 3.75
CA SER A 186 3.71 13.50 4.28
C SER A 186 2.89 13.11 5.52
N ARG A 187 2.81 11.81 5.75
CA ARG A 187 2.30 11.29 7.02
C ARG A 187 3.36 11.49 8.10
N LEU A 188 2.89 11.71 9.32
CA LEU A 188 3.76 11.73 10.49
C LEU A 188 4.15 10.29 10.88
N ASP A 189 5.11 9.74 10.16
CA ASP A 189 5.63 8.38 10.37
C ASP A 189 7.12 8.26 9.96
N GLY A 190 7.53 7.15 9.34
CA GLY A 190 8.92 6.77 9.12
C GLY A 190 9.82 7.85 8.52
N PHE A 191 9.42 8.51 7.45
CA PHE A 191 10.24 9.53 6.79
C PHE A 191 10.56 10.70 7.74
N ILE A 192 9.53 11.27 8.36
CA ILE A 192 9.68 12.40 9.29
C ILE A 192 10.51 11.99 10.51
N ALA A 193 10.28 10.77 11.05
CA ALA A 193 11.06 10.25 12.16
C ALA A 193 12.56 10.14 11.83
N HIS A 194 12.93 9.78 10.61
CA HIS A 194 14.33 9.74 10.17
C HIS A 194 14.98 11.13 10.22
N LEU A 195 14.26 12.18 9.76
CA LEU A 195 14.79 13.55 9.76
C LEU A 195 14.95 14.11 11.19
N LEU A 196 13.93 13.92 12.02
CA LEU A 196 13.98 14.34 13.42
C LEU A 196 15.11 13.62 14.19
N SER A 197 15.26 12.30 13.98
CA SER A 197 16.33 11.51 14.61
C SER A 197 17.73 11.94 14.17
N ALA A 198 17.85 12.56 12.99
CA ALA A 198 19.09 13.16 12.50
C ALA A 198 19.32 14.59 13.01
N GLY A 199 18.42 15.12 13.84
CA GLY A 199 18.53 16.44 14.47
C GLY A 199 18.14 17.60 13.55
N LEU A 200 17.29 17.37 12.54
CA LEU A 200 16.76 18.43 11.71
C LEU A 200 15.52 19.10 12.36
N ASP A 201 15.40 20.40 12.22
CA ASP A 201 14.13 21.10 12.41
C ASP A 201 13.23 20.84 11.18
N VAL A 202 12.11 20.14 11.39
CA VAL A 202 11.18 19.78 10.32
C VAL A 202 9.89 20.61 10.43
N THR A 203 9.52 21.29 9.36
CA THR A 203 8.24 22.00 9.24
C THR A 203 7.33 21.26 8.29
N MET A 204 6.27 20.65 8.79
CA MET A 204 5.26 19.99 7.98
C MET A 204 4.13 20.93 7.60
N ILE A 205 3.71 20.88 6.33
CA ILE A 205 2.63 21.68 5.76
C ILE A 205 1.53 20.74 5.29
N ASP A 206 0.32 20.88 5.83
CA ASP A 206 -0.87 20.13 5.41
C ASP A 206 -2.13 20.95 5.70
N ILE A 207 -3.20 20.72 4.98
CA ILE A 207 -4.51 21.34 5.26
C ILE A 207 -5.13 20.79 6.54
N ARG A 208 -4.67 19.65 7.04
CA ARG A 208 -5.12 18.98 8.26
C ARG A 208 -4.21 19.34 9.43
N LYS A 209 -4.77 19.30 10.64
CA LYS A 209 -3.99 19.50 11.87
C LYS A 209 -3.11 18.30 12.17
N PHE A 210 -1.92 18.58 12.68
CA PHE A 210 -0.99 17.59 13.21
C PHE A 210 -1.06 17.48 14.73
N PRO A 211 -0.59 16.35 15.32
CA PRO A 211 -0.32 16.26 16.76
C PRO A 211 0.72 17.30 17.18
N GLU A 212 0.57 17.82 18.41
CA GLU A 212 1.49 18.77 19.02
C GLU A 212 2.47 18.07 20.00
N GLY A 213 3.54 18.78 20.39
CA GLY A 213 4.44 18.34 21.46
C GLY A 213 5.58 17.42 21.01
N ILE A 214 5.90 17.38 19.74
CA ILE A 214 7.08 16.65 19.22
C ILE A 214 8.23 17.66 19.06
N GLU A 215 9.36 17.37 19.70
CA GLU A 215 10.56 18.21 19.65
C GLU A 215 11.08 18.33 18.20
N GLN A 216 11.51 19.53 17.80
CA GLN A 216 12.01 19.86 16.45
C GLN A 216 10.98 19.68 15.31
N LEU A 217 9.71 19.36 15.62
CA LEU A 217 8.63 19.30 14.66
C LEU A 217 7.76 20.55 14.76
N TYR A 218 7.71 21.29 13.66
CA TYR A 218 6.86 22.47 13.48
C TYR A 218 5.77 22.14 12.48
N THR A 219 4.61 22.77 12.60
CA THR A 219 3.48 22.50 11.70
C THR A 219 2.86 23.80 11.22
N ILE A 220 2.53 23.81 9.93
CA ILE A 220 1.78 24.91 9.30
C ILE A 220 0.52 24.30 8.70
N VAL A 221 -0.65 24.70 9.20
CA VAL A 221 -1.91 24.36 8.56
C VAL A 221 -2.16 25.36 7.45
N ASP A 222 -1.89 24.96 6.21
CA ASP A 222 -2.00 25.80 5.02
C ASP A 222 -2.34 24.96 3.78
N ASP A 223 -2.94 25.60 2.79
CA ASP A 223 -3.14 25.02 1.48
C ASP A 223 -1.86 25.18 0.64
N ALA A 224 -1.20 24.05 0.38
CA ALA A 224 0.04 24.03 -0.39
C ALA A 224 -0.12 24.49 -1.84
N THR A 225 -1.34 24.62 -2.36
CA THR A 225 -1.59 25.26 -3.66
C THR A 225 -1.30 26.76 -3.63
N SER A 226 -1.21 27.36 -2.46
CA SER A 226 -0.93 28.80 -2.26
C SER A 226 0.29 29.09 -1.42
N LEU A 227 0.56 28.30 -0.38
CA LEU A 227 1.65 28.48 0.59
C LEU A 227 1.71 29.90 1.16
N HIS A 228 0.55 30.45 1.55
CA HIS A 228 0.42 31.84 1.99
C HIS A 228 1.25 32.19 3.22
N GLN A 229 1.42 31.22 4.12
CA GLN A 229 2.15 31.42 5.36
C GLN A 229 3.68 31.28 5.20
N VAL A 230 4.15 30.93 4.01
CA VAL A 230 5.57 30.76 3.72
C VAL A 230 6.07 31.93 2.86
N PRO A 231 7.09 32.68 3.29
CA PRO A 231 7.67 33.74 2.49
C PRO A 231 8.33 33.23 1.19
N ASP A 232 8.32 34.02 0.14
CA ASP A 232 9.03 33.69 -1.09
C ASP A 232 10.55 33.63 -0.86
N GLU A 233 11.25 32.81 -1.63
CA GLU A 233 12.71 32.63 -1.56
C GLU A 233 13.24 32.34 -0.13
N SER A 234 12.44 31.69 0.72
CA SER A 234 12.79 31.44 2.12
C SER A 234 13.27 30.02 2.42
N ILE A 235 12.93 29.04 1.56
CA ILE A 235 13.15 27.63 1.82
C ILE A 235 14.43 27.14 1.13
N GLU A 236 15.28 26.47 1.89
CA GLU A 236 16.52 25.85 1.40
C GLU A 236 16.34 24.38 1.03
N SER A 237 15.45 23.68 1.73
CA SER A 237 15.20 22.25 1.53
C SER A 237 13.72 21.93 1.76
N MET A 238 13.10 21.30 0.77
CA MET A 238 11.69 20.93 0.81
C MET A 238 11.48 19.53 0.23
N SER A 239 10.50 18.79 0.76
CA SER A 239 10.01 17.54 0.18
C SER A 239 8.52 17.55 -0.09
N ALA A 240 8.11 16.72 -1.04
CA ALA A 240 6.73 16.38 -1.36
C ALA A 240 6.70 14.93 -1.89
N LEU A 241 6.66 13.97 -0.97
CA LEU A 241 6.80 12.55 -1.31
C LEU A 241 5.43 11.90 -1.39
N CYS A 242 5.01 11.45 -2.59
CA CYS A 242 3.69 10.86 -2.83
C CYS A 242 2.54 11.70 -2.23
N SER A 243 2.58 13.01 -2.43
CA SER A 243 1.58 13.93 -1.91
C SER A 243 0.87 14.75 -2.99
N LEU A 244 1.62 15.36 -3.92
CA LEU A 244 1.07 16.29 -4.91
C LEU A 244 0.09 15.62 -5.88
N GLU A 245 0.24 14.33 -6.13
CA GLU A 245 -0.67 13.53 -6.96
C GLU A 245 -2.09 13.42 -6.38
N HIS A 246 -2.30 13.83 -5.16
CA HIS A 246 -3.62 13.79 -4.52
C HIS A 246 -4.35 15.13 -4.56
N PHE A 247 -3.67 16.21 -4.91
CA PHE A 247 -4.20 17.56 -4.80
C PHE A 247 -5.31 17.85 -5.81
N GLY A 248 -6.33 18.53 -5.36
CA GLY A 248 -7.49 18.92 -6.17
C GLY A 248 -8.49 17.80 -6.42
N LEU A 249 -8.36 16.65 -5.76
CA LEU A 249 -9.25 15.50 -5.91
C LEU A 249 -10.24 15.33 -4.75
N GLY A 250 -10.22 16.19 -3.75
CA GLY A 250 -11.11 16.17 -2.59
C GLY A 250 -10.88 15.02 -1.62
N ARG A 251 -9.80 14.27 -1.79
CA ARG A 251 -9.51 13.06 -1.00
C ARG A 251 -9.30 13.36 0.49
N TYR A 252 -8.67 14.46 0.79
CA TYR A 252 -8.31 14.87 2.16
C TYR A 252 -9.12 16.07 2.66
N GLY A 253 -10.23 16.40 1.98
CA GLY A 253 -11.05 17.56 2.26
C GLY A 253 -10.59 18.82 1.54
N ASP A 254 -9.64 18.70 0.64
CA ASP A 254 -9.19 19.74 -0.28
C ASP A 254 -10.28 20.09 -1.31
N PRO A 255 -10.36 21.33 -1.78
CA PRO A 255 -11.29 21.71 -2.86
C PRO A 255 -11.00 20.93 -4.15
N ILE A 256 -12.07 20.64 -4.91
CA ILE A 256 -11.91 20.07 -6.26
C ILE A 256 -11.33 21.14 -7.18
N ASP A 257 -10.11 20.92 -7.64
CA ASP A 257 -9.39 21.82 -8.54
C ASP A 257 -8.44 21.03 -9.45
N PRO A 258 -8.75 20.87 -10.73
CA PRO A 258 -7.87 20.17 -11.68
C PRO A 258 -6.49 20.80 -11.85
N GLU A 259 -6.29 22.06 -11.43
CA GLU A 259 -5.01 22.75 -11.51
C GLU A 259 -4.22 22.74 -10.19
N ALA A 260 -4.74 22.14 -9.13
CA ALA A 260 -4.18 22.22 -7.78
C ALA A 260 -2.71 21.73 -7.73
N CYS A 261 -2.42 20.57 -8.32
CA CYS A 261 -1.07 20.03 -8.38
C CYS A 261 -0.09 21.00 -9.06
N PHE A 262 -0.46 21.58 -10.20
CA PHE A 262 0.37 22.51 -10.96
C PHE A 262 0.55 23.86 -10.24
N LYS A 263 -0.51 24.37 -9.58
CA LYS A 263 -0.42 25.56 -8.71
C LYS A 263 0.56 25.31 -7.56
N CYS A 264 0.51 24.13 -6.95
CA CYS A 264 1.43 23.77 -5.88
C CYS A 264 2.89 23.77 -6.38
N PHE A 265 3.19 23.15 -7.51
CA PHE A 265 4.52 23.19 -8.12
C PHE A 265 5.01 24.64 -8.34
N ALA A 266 4.18 25.48 -8.95
CA ALA A 266 4.53 26.88 -9.20
C ALA A 266 4.81 27.65 -7.91
N ASN A 267 4.07 27.39 -6.84
CA ASN A 267 4.30 28.02 -5.55
C ASN A 267 5.52 27.47 -4.82
N ILE A 268 5.78 26.16 -4.87
CA ILE A 268 7.03 25.58 -4.36
C ILE A 268 8.24 26.30 -5.00
N GLN A 269 8.21 26.50 -6.33
CA GLN A 269 9.29 27.18 -7.05
C GLN A 269 9.52 28.60 -6.52
N LYS A 270 8.46 29.37 -6.21
CA LYS A 270 8.58 30.71 -5.64
C LYS A 270 9.13 30.71 -4.21
N LYS A 271 8.79 29.69 -3.41
CA LYS A 271 9.20 29.60 -2.01
C LYS A 271 10.64 29.13 -1.84
N LEU A 272 11.16 28.36 -2.78
CA LEU A 272 12.54 27.90 -2.75
C LEU A 272 13.52 29.06 -2.98
N LYS A 273 14.57 29.11 -2.17
CA LYS A 273 15.73 29.97 -2.42
C LYS A 273 16.43 29.59 -3.72
N LYS A 274 17.16 30.50 -4.31
CA LYS A 274 18.09 30.14 -5.37
C LYS A 274 19.11 29.13 -4.87
N GLY A 275 19.18 27.96 -5.54
CA GLY A 275 19.99 26.81 -5.11
C GLY A 275 19.34 25.95 -4.02
N GLY A 276 18.11 26.25 -3.63
CA GLY A 276 17.33 25.37 -2.76
C GLY A 276 16.98 24.04 -3.43
N ARG A 277 16.70 23.01 -2.64
CA ARG A 277 16.48 21.65 -3.12
C ARG A 277 15.05 21.20 -2.87
N LEU A 278 14.44 20.58 -3.89
CA LEU A 278 13.16 19.89 -3.80
C LEU A 278 13.38 18.37 -3.96
N TYR A 279 12.85 17.60 -3.02
CA TYR A 279 12.79 16.14 -3.08
C TYR A 279 11.35 15.74 -3.35
N ILE A 280 11.10 15.08 -4.46
CA ILE A 280 9.75 14.74 -4.90
C ILE A 280 9.65 13.30 -5.37
N SER A 281 8.51 12.67 -5.12
CA SER A 281 8.12 11.43 -5.75
C SER A 281 6.69 11.51 -6.25
N LEU A 282 6.45 10.95 -7.44
CA LEU A 282 5.16 10.97 -8.13
C LEU A 282 4.92 9.63 -8.83
N PRO A 283 3.66 9.19 -8.96
CA PRO A 283 3.31 8.03 -9.77
C PRO A 283 3.56 8.32 -11.26
N ILE A 284 4.40 7.50 -11.90
CA ILE A 284 4.74 7.64 -13.32
C ILE A 284 4.06 6.54 -14.13
N GLY A 285 3.49 6.90 -15.28
CA GLY A 285 2.85 5.97 -16.20
C GLY A 285 2.09 6.71 -17.31
N LYS A 286 1.15 6.02 -17.97
CA LYS A 286 0.25 6.67 -18.93
C LYS A 286 -0.60 7.71 -18.18
N GLU A 287 -0.58 8.95 -18.62
CA GLU A 287 -1.32 10.07 -18.01
C GLU A 287 -2.79 9.73 -17.80
N ARG A 288 -3.24 9.89 -16.59
CA ARG A 288 -4.64 9.70 -16.21
C ARG A 288 -4.92 10.21 -14.80
N VAL A 289 -6.18 10.47 -14.54
CA VAL A 289 -6.70 10.64 -13.20
C VAL A 289 -7.39 9.36 -12.75
N VAL A 290 -7.06 8.86 -11.57
CA VAL A 290 -7.80 7.82 -10.85
C VAL A 290 -8.59 8.54 -9.76
N PHE A 291 -9.77 9.01 -10.09
CA PHE A 291 -10.59 9.83 -9.19
C PHE A 291 -11.17 8.98 -8.04
N ASN A 292 -11.11 9.38 -6.79
CA ASN A 292 -10.44 10.53 -6.15
C ASN A 292 -9.10 10.10 -5.49
N ALA A 293 -8.40 9.15 -6.11
CA ALA A 293 -7.19 8.56 -5.54
C ALA A 293 -5.94 9.38 -5.87
N LEU A 294 -5.60 9.51 -7.15
CA LEU A 294 -4.34 10.13 -7.56
C LEU A 294 -4.30 10.51 -9.04
N TRP A 295 -3.36 11.39 -9.38
CA TRP A 295 -2.87 11.64 -10.72
C TRP A 295 -1.73 10.69 -11.05
N VAL A 296 -1.65 10.23 -12.30
CA VAL A 296 -0.50 9.52 -12.87
C VAL A 296 0.10 10.40 -13.96
N PHE A 297 1.39 10.67 -13.85
CA PHE A 297 2.11 11.56 -14.76
C PHE A 297 2.92 10.76 -15.78
N TYR A 298 3.05 11.30 -16.98
CA TYR A 298 3.93 10.73 -18.00
C TYR A 298 5.32 11.38 -17.91
N ALA A 299 6.35 10.58 -17.67
CA ALA A 299 7.73 11.06 -17.78
C ALA A 299 8.20 10.89 -19.21
N SER A 300 8.00 11.86 -20.07
CA SER A 300 8.75 11.95 -21.34
C SER A 300 9.97 12.82 -21.16
N GLU A 301 11.04 12.51 -21.89
CA GLU A 301 12.21 13.40 -21.99
C GLU A 301 11.84 14.80 -22.51
N ASN A 302 10.64 14.95 -23.07
CA ASN A 302 10.07 16.16 -23.65
C ASN A 302 8.86 16.71 -22.88
N SER A 303 8.53 16.21 -21.68
CA SER A 303 7.45 16.79 -20.89
C SER A 303 7.91 18.12 -20.28
N ALA A 304 7.95 19.14 -21.14
CA ALA A 304 8.36 20.50 -20.80
C ALA A 304 7.56 21.08 -19.62
N ASP A 305 6.34 20.64 -19.39
CA ASP A 305 5.46 21.20 -18.36
C ASP A 305 5.88 20.79 -16.93
N ILE A 306 6.25 19.54 -16.69
CA ILE A 306 6.75 19.12 -15.36
C ILE A 306 8.25 19.39 -15.23
N LEU A 307 9.03 19.13 -16.30
CA LEU A 307 10.48 19.37 -16.29
C LEU A 307 10.86 20.84 -16.37
N SER A 308 10.06 21.71 -16.97
CA SER A 308 10.30 23.16 -16.91
C SER A 308 10.08 23.72 -15.51
N ILE A 309 9.19 23.09 -14.72
CA ILE A 309 8.99 23.41 -13.30
C ILE A 309 10.15 22.83 -12.47
N LEU A 310 10.72 21.69 -12.85
CA LEU A 310 11.83 21.02 -12.17
C LEU A 310 13.24 21.51 -12.62
N SER A 311 13.34 22.51 -13.51
CA SER A 311 14.61 23.01 -14.06
C SER A 311 15.59 23.61 -13.03
N TYR A 312 15.20 23.66 -11.76
CA TYR A 312 16.05 24.08 -10.63
C TYR A 312 16.41 22.94 -9.67
N VAL A 313 16.01 21.69 -9.97
CA VAL A 313 16.39 20.52 -9.17
C VAL A 313 17.74 20.01 -9.68
N THR A 314 18.79 20.32 -8.96
CA THR A 314 20.09 19.66 -9.19
C THR A 314 20.01 18.22 -8.65
N TRP A 315 20.06 17.25 -9.55
CA TRP A 315 20.25 15.83 -9.27
C TRP A 315 21.65 15.57 -8.70
#